data_f194a1826e9103a409675694437fd5f4
#
_entry.id   f194a1826e9103a409675694437fd5f4
#
_cell.length_a   1.000
_cell.length_b   1.000
_cell.length_c   1.000
_cell.angle_alpha   90.00
_cell.angle_beta   90.00
_cell.angle_gamma   90.00
#
_symmetry.space_group_name_H-M   'P 1'
#
loop_
_entity.id
_entity.type
_entity.pdbx_description
1 polymer ?
#
loop_
_entity_poly.entity_id
_entity_poly.type
_entity_poly.pdbx_seq_one_letter_code
_entity_poly.pdbx_strand_id
1 'polypeptide(L)'
;IPLLFLMKSKNKSYTKSFIFLIFNKYFFLFILLLFFVIFTYLINTGCIIYPLSITCFDNLNWSIPSSETLKMNNHYELWSKGGLTPTSRVTNPNEYIQGFYWVKNWINIYFFNKVSDFLLGLILLVIIVIFSFKGKYLNKYKYNYNYIYLIYLILIALGFEWFYNHPALR
;
A
#
# COMPACT_ATOMS: atom_id res chain seq x y z
N ILE A 1 -1.20 13.98 -1.93
CA ILE A 1 -1.82 15.32 -2.08
C ILE A 1 -2.11 15.96 -0.71
N PRO A 2 -2.76 15.34 0.30
CA PRO A 2 -3.00 15.95 1.61
C PRO A 2 -1.71 16.35 2.34
N LEU A 3 -0.68 15.49 2.31
CA LEU A 3 0.63 15.75 2.92
C LEU A 3 1.36 16.94 2.29
N LEU A 4 1.25 17.12 0.97
CA LEU A 4 1.81 18.30 0.27
C LEU A 4 1.11 19.60 0.68
N PHE A 5 -0.18 19.52 1.03
CA PHE A 5 -0.95 20.67 1.48
C PHE A 5 -0.53 21.12 2.90
N LEU A 6 -0.21 20.17 3.79
CA LEU A 6 0.34 20.45 5.12
C LEU A 6 1.71 21.13 5.05
N MET A 7 2.53 20.79 4.06
CA MET A 7 3.85 21.41 3.83
C MET A 7 3.75 22.87 3.39
N LYS A 8 2.68 23.27 2.68
CA LYS A 8 2.50 24.63 2.14
C LYS A 8 1.91 25.61 3.16
N SER A 9 1.33 25.15 4.24
CA SER A 9 0.60 25.95 5.22
C SER A 9 1.49 26.49 6.33
N LYS A 10 2.41 27.41 6.03
CA LYS A 10 3.30 28.00 7.05
C LYS A 10 2.65 29.06 7.97
N ASN A 11 1.44 29.55 7.65
CA ASN A 11 0.80 30.68 8.38
C ASN A 11 -0.73 30.64 8.50
N LYS A 12 -1.40 29.55 8.17
CA LYS A 12 -2.85 29.43 8.38
C LYS A 12 -3.15 28.43 9.49
N SER A 13 -4.09 28.80 10.38
CA SER A 13 -4.61 27.88 11.40
C SER A 13 -4.93 26.51 10.74
N TYR A 14 -4.41 25.42 11.30
CA TYR A 14 -4.59 24.05 10.78
C TYR A 14 -6.06 23.70 10.55
N THR A 15 -6.97 24.24 11.40
CA THR A 15 -8.41 24.09 11.27
C THR A 15 -8.97 24.69 9.97
N LYS A 16 -8.55 25.88 9.56
CA LYS A 16 -8.99 26.50 8.29
C LYS A 16 -8.47 25.77 7.07
N SER A 17 -7.26 25.22 7.12
CA SER A 17 -6.69 24.43 6.04
C SER A 17 -7.38 23.08 5.89
N PHE A 18 -7.76 22.44 7.01
CA PHE A 18 -8.50 21.19 7.02
C PHE A 18 -9.93 21.35 6.49
N ILE A 19 -10.63 22.39 6.90
CA ILE A 19 -11.97 22.73 6.40
C ILE A 19 -11.92 23.00 4.88
N PHE A 20 -10.95 23.76 4.40
CA PHE A 20 -10.80 24.03 2.96
C PHE A 20 -10.52 22.73 2.16
N LEU A 21 -9.83 21.77 2.75
CA LEU A 21 -9.56 20.47 2.11
C LEU A 21 -10.84 19.64 1.98
N ILE A 22 -11.70 19.62 3.02
CA ILE A 22 -12.97 18.89 3.02
C ILE A 22 -13.95 19.49 1.99
N PHE A 23 -14.02 20.82 1.89
CA PHE A 23 -14.89 21.52 0.93
C PHE A 23 -14.33 21.58 -0.50
N ASN A 24 -13.19 20.94 -0.78
CA ASN A 24 -12.65 20.90 -2.12
C ASN A 24 -13.43 19.89 -2.99
N LYS A 25 -13.87 20.31 -4.19
CA LYS A 25 -14.57 19.45 -5.17
C LYS A 25 -13.82 18.15 -5.50
N TYR A 26 -12.50 18.18 -5.50
CA TYR A 26 -11.67 16.99 -5.75
C TYR A 26 -11.66 16.02 -4.57
N PHE A 27 -11.78 16.53 -3.34
CA PHE A 27 -11.93 15.69 -2.15
C PHE A 27 -13.29 14.99 -2.16
N PHE A 28 -14.36 15.73 -2.50
CA PHE A 28 -15.68 15.15 -2.66
C PHE A 28 -15.72 14.05 -3.73
N LEU A 29 -15.11 14.31 -4.90
CA LEU A 29 -14.99 13.30 -5.95
C LEU A 29 -14.21 12.06 -5.46
N PHE A 30 -13.15 12.24 -4.72
CA PHE A 30 -12.38 11.14 -4.13
C PHE A 30 -13.23 10.30 -3.18
N ILE A 31 -13.99 10.94 -2.28
CA ILE A 31 -14.90 10.23 -1.35
C ILE A 31 -16.00 9.49 -2.12
N LEU A 32 -16.55 10.09 -3.16
CA LEU A 32 -17.54 9.44 -4.02
C LEU A 32 -16.99 8.18 -4.68
N LEU A 33 -15.79 8.25 -5.26
CA LEU A 33 -15.12 7.10 -5.86
C LEU A 33 -14.81 6.02 -4.83
N LEU A 34 -14.34 6.40 -3.65
CA LEU A 34 -14.08 5.47 -2.55
C LEU A 34 -15.37 4.76 -2.10
N PHE A 35 -16.48 5.50 -2.01
CA PHE A 35 -17.80 4.93 -1.72
C PHE A 35 -18.20 3.88 -2.78
N PHE A 36 -18.03 4.17 -4.06
CA PHE A 36 -18.33 3.19 -5.12
C PHE A 36 -17.48 1.92 -5.01
N VAL A 37 -16.20 2.06 -4.68
CA VAL A 37 -15.32 0.89 -4.48
C VAL A 37 -15.80 0.03 -3.31
N ILE A 38 -16.07 0.66 -2.15
CA ILE A 38 -16.59 -0.04 -0.96
C ILE A 38 -17.93 -0.72 -1.27
N PHE A 39 -18.83 0.00 -1.94
CA PHE A 39 -20.14 -0.51 -2.32
C PHE A 39 -20.04 -1.72 -3.27
N THR A 40 -19.11 -1.69 -4.21
CA THR A 40 -18.83 -2.83 -5.10
C THR A 40 -18.34 -4.04 -4.32
N TYR A 41 -17.43 -3.87 -3.36
CA TYR A 41 -17.01 -4.97 -2.51
C TYR A 41 -18.16 -5.52 -1.67
N LEU A 42 -18.97 -4.65 -1.06
CA LEU A 42 -20.08 -5.05 -0.22
C LEU A 42 -21.12 -5.88 -1.01
N ILE A 43 -21.50 -5.45 -2.22
CA ILE A 43 -22.47 -6.18 -3.05
C ILE A 43 -21.92 -7.52 -3.52
N ASN A 44 -20.65 -7.57 -3.94
CA ASN A 44 -20.09 -8.78 -4.53
C ASN A 44 -19.63 -9.83 -3.51
N THR A 45 -19.19 -9.39 -2.33
CA THR A 45 -18.57 -10.28 -1.34
C THR A 45 -19.21 -10.27 0.04
N GLY A 46 -20.08 -9.28 0.31
CA GLY A 46 -20.59 -9.05 1.66
C GLY A 46 -19.57 -8.42 2.63
N CYS A 47 -18.41 -7.97 2.14
CA CYS A 47 -17.35 -7.36 2.96
C CYS A 47 -17.18 -5.88 2.58
N ILE A 48 -16.90 -5.00 3.56
CA ILE A 48 -16.57 -3.59 3.29
C ILE A 48 -15.21 -3.48 2.59
N ILE A 49 -14.23 -4.25 3.05
CA ILE A 49 -12.88 -4.31 2.47
C ILE A 49 -12.51 -5.79 2.27
N TYR A 50 -12.58 -6.29 1.05
CA TYR A 50 -12.16 -7.64 0.72
C TYR A 50 -10.65 -7.67 0.40
N PRO A 51 -9.88 -8.68 0.88
CA PRO A 51 -10.27 -9.91 1.60
C PRO A 51 -10.09 -9.84 3.13
N LEU A 52 -10.40 -8.74 3.77
CA LEU A 52 -10.28 -8.57 5.22
C LEU A 52 -11.50 -9.16 5.94
N SER A 53 -11.38 -10.36 6.50
CA SER A 53 -12.48 -11.13 7.12
C SER A 53 -13.23 -10.40 8.22
N ILE A 54 -12.56 -9.54 9.00
CA ILE A 54 -13.17 -8.76 10.08
C ILE A 54 -14.21 -7.73 9.57
N THR A 55 -14.19 -7.40 8.28
CA THR A 55 -15.12 -6.44 7.66
C THR A 55 -16.27 -7.11 6.94
N CYS A 56 -16.42 -8.43 7.03
CA CYS A 56 -17.43 -9.21 6.34
C CYS A 56 -18.67 -9.42 7.21
N PHE A 57 -19.84 -9.39 6.59
CA PHE A 57 -21.14 -9.59 7.22
C PHE A 57 -21.68 -10.98 6.89
N ASP A 58 -21.52 -11.94 7.80
CA ASP A 58 -21.95 -13.33 7.61
C ASP A 58 -23.49 -13.50 7.55
N ASN A 59 -24.24 -12.46 7.96
CA ASN A 59 -25.71 -12.49 8.04
C ASN A 59 -26.41 -12.25 6.68
N LEU A 60 -25.66 -11.94 5.62
CA LEU A 60 -26.23 -11.67 4.31
C LEU A 60 -26.27 -12.97 3.49
N ASN A 61 -27.40 -13.24 2.82
CA ASN A 61 -27.62 -14.49 2.07
C ASN A 61 -26.64 -14.71 0.91
N TRP A 62 -26.01 -13.63 0.42
CA TRP A 62 -25.05 -13.66 -0.69
C TRP A 62 -23.60 -13.45 -0.25
N SER A 63 -23.35 -13.22 1.05
CA SER A 63 -22.00 -12.93 1.53
C SER A 63 -21.12 -14.17 1.50
N ILE A 64 -19.85 -13.96 1.19
CA ILE A 64 -18.81 -14.97 1.38
C ILE A 64 -18.58 -15.10 2.90
N PRO A 65 -18.64 -16.29 3.47
CA PRO A 65 -18.40 -16.48 4.90
C PRO A 65 -17.03 -15.93 5.32
N SER A 66 -16.96 -15.29 6.48
CA SER A 66 -15.72 -14.72 7.03
C SER A 66 -14.59 -15.75 7.15
N SER A 67 -14.94 -17.01 7.42
CA SER A 67 -14.01 -18.15 7.46
C SER A 67 -13.38 -18.47 6.10
N GLU A 68 -14.15 -18.35 5.01
CA GLU A 68 -13.63 -18.54 3.65
C GLU A 68 -12.77 -17.35 3.23
N THR A 69 -13.20 -16.14 3.55
CA THR A 69 -12.41 -14.92 3.32
C THR A 69 -11.05 -15.00 4.01
N LEU A 70 -11.01 -15.51 5.26
CA LEU A 70 -9.75 -15.71 5.97
C LEU A 70 -8.84 -16.74 5.28
N LYS A 71 -9.41 -17.87 4.83
CA LYS A 71 -8.66 -18.86 4.05
C LYS A 71 -8.08 -18.28 2.77
N MET A 72 -8.86 -17.47 2.06
CA MET A 72 -8.41 -16.79 0.84
C MET A 72 -7.28 -15.78 1.13
N ASN A 73 -7.40 -15.00 2.19
CA ASN A 73 -6.34 -14.07 2.61
C ASN A 73 -5.03 -14.81 2.91
N ASN A 74 -5.08 -15.89 3.70
CA ASN A 74 -3.92 -16.71 4.01
C ASN A 74 -3.33 -17.37 2.75
N HIS A 75 -4.16 -17.76 1.80
CA HIS A 75 -3.72 -18.28 0.51
C HIS A 75 -2.97 -17.24 -0.32
N TYR A 76 -3.49 -16.02 -0.40
CA TYR A 76 -2.81 -14.90 -1.10
C TYR A 76 -1.50 -14.53 -0.41
N GLU A 77 -1.47 -14.50 0.91
CA GLU A 77 -0.25 -14.25 1.67
C GLU A 77 0.80 -15.33 1.42
N LEU A 78 0.41 -16.61 1.49
CA LEU A 78 1.28 -17.74 1.20
C LEU A 78 1.88 -17.67 -0.21
N TRP A 79 1.03 -17.33 -1.19
CA TRP A 79 1.44 -17.19 -2.57
C TRP A 79 2.40 -16.00 -2.76
N SER A 80 2.11 -14.85 -2.13
CA SER A 80 2.96 -13.66 -2.20
C SER A 80 4.34 -13.88 -1.59
N LYS A 81 4.44 -14.73 -0.56
CA LYS A 81 5.67 -15.13 0.12
C LYS A 81 6.42 -16.28 -0.57
N GLY A 82 5.92 -16.77 -1.70
CA GLY A 82 6.57 -17.86 -2.45
C GLY A 82 6.38 -19.26 -1.87
N GLY A 83 5.44 -19.44 -0.92
CA GLY A 83 5.10 -20.72 -0.34
C GLY A 83 4.15 -21.57 -1.19
N LEU A 84 3.56 -20.96 -2.22
CA LEU A 84 2.67 -21.61 -3.17
C LEU A 84 3.10 -21.25 -4.58
N THR A 85 3.70 -22.17 -5.30
CA THR A 85 4.06 -22.05 -6.72
C THR A 85 3.39 -23.17 -7.52
N PRO A 86 3.31 -23.06 -8.85
CA PRO A 86 2.77 -24.16 -9.66
C PRO A 86 3.49 -25.50 -9.47
N THR A 87 4.77 -25.45 -9.07
CA THR A 87 5.65 -26.62 -8.97
C THR A 87 5.92 -27.06 -7.54
N SER A 88 5.64 -26.21 -6.55
CA SER A 88 5.93 -26.52 -5.14
C SER A 88 4.88 -25.94 -4.19
N ARG A 89 4.53 -26.72 -3.18
CA ARG A 89 3.63 -26.32 -2.10
C ARG A 89 4.27 -26.63 -0.76
N VAL A 90 4.26 -25.66 0.14
CA VAL A 90 4.78 -25.84 1.50
C VAL A 90 3.88 -26.76 2.30
N THR A 91 4.47 -27.65 3.09
CA THR A 91 3.74 -28.64 3.92
C THR A 91 2.96 -27.98 5.05
N ASN A 92 3.55 -27.00 5.73
CA ASN A 92 2.95 -26.27 6.85
C ASN A 92 2.76 -24.78 6.53
N PRO A 93 1.64 -24.38 5.88
CA PRO A 93 1.41 -22.99 5.44
C PRO A 93 1.44 -21.96 6.58
N ASN A 94 0.82 -22.29 7.71
CA ASN A 94 0.71 -21.36 8.84
C ASN A 94 2.06 -21.06 9.49
N GLU A 95 2.92 -22.06 9.62
CA GLU A 95 4.28 -21.86 10.14
C GLU A 95 5.15 -21.10 9.15
N TYR A 96 4.99 -21.37 7.87
CA TYR A 96 5.74 -20.70 6.82
C TYR A 96 5.44 -19.21 6.71
N ILE A 97 4.17 -18.80 6.87
CA ILE A 97 3.74 -17.41 6.81
C ILE A 97 4.29 -16.60 8.00
N GLN A 98 4.44 -17.24 9.16
CA GLN A 98 4.94 -16.61 10.38
C GLN A 98 6.45 -16.31 10.31
N GLY A 99 6.87 -15.20 10.89
CA GLY A 99 8.28 -14.81 10.94
C GLY A 99 8.87 -14.45 9.58
N PHE A 100 10.15 -14.77 9.38
CA PHE A 100 10.91 -14.41 8.17
C PHE A 100 11.48 -15.65 7.43
N TYR A 101 11.02 -16.85 7.75
CA TYR A 101 11.51 -18.09 7.11
C TYR A 101 11.27 -18.11 5.60
N TRP A 102 10.21 -17.46 5.14
CA TRP A 102 9.83 -17.34 3.74
C TRP A 102 10.76 -16.45 2.90
N VAL A 103 11.54 -15.55 3.52
CA VAL A 103 12.37 -14.56 2.81
C VAL A 103 13.36 -15.21 1.85
N LYS A 104 13.98 -16.31 2.23
CA LYS A 104 14.92 -17.04 1.37
C LYS A 104 14.25 -17.52 0.08
N ASN A 105 13.08 -18.13 0.19
CA ASN A 105 12.32 -18.60 -0.97
C ASN A 105 11.84 -17.41 -1.82
N TRP A 106 11.37 -16.36 -1.18
CA TRP A 106 10.91 -15.15 -1.85
C TRP A 106 12.03 -14.49 -2.69
N ILE A 107 13.25 -14.39 -2.14
CA ILE A 107 14.41 -13.87 -2.87
C ILE A 107 14.68 -14.72 -4.12
N ASN A 108 14.67 -16.03 -3.98
CA ASN A 108 14.97 -16.93 -5.10
C ASN A 108 13.89 -16.89 -6.20
N ILE A 109 12.61 -16.75 -5.82
CA ILE A 109 11.48 -16.83 -6.76
C ILE A 109 11.17 -15.46 -7.37
N TYR A 110 11.14 -14.40 -6.56
CA TYR A 110 10.61 -13.10 -6.98
C TYR A 110 11.66 -12.01 -7.11
N PHE A 111 12.67 -11.97 -6.22
CA PHE A 111 13.58 -10.83 -6.18
C PHE A 111 14.35 -10.68 -7.49
N PHE A 112 15.06 -11.71 -7.94
CA PHE A 112 15.86 -11.64 -9.15
C PHE A 112 15.04 -11.61 -10.45
N ASN A 113 13.80 -12.09 -10.43
CA ASN A 113 12.97 -12.17 -11.62
C ASN A 113 12.04 -10.97 -11.83
N LYS A 114 11.65 -10.26 -10.75
CA LYS A 114 10.66 -9.19 -10.83
C LYS A 114 11.05 -7.93 -10.08
N VAL A 115 11.54 -8.09 -8.83
CA VAL A 115 11.81 -6.96 -7.95
C VAL A 115 13.05 -6.21 -8.37
N SER A 116 14.10 -6.92 -8.81
CA SER A 116 15.35 -6.30 -9.27
C SER A 116 15.12 -5.37 -10.45
N ASP A 117 14.34 -5.80 -11.44
CA ASP A 117 14.04 -5.00 -12.63
C ASP A 117 13.25 -3.75 -12.28
N PHE A 118 12.26 -3.90 -11.39
CA PHE A 118 11.48 -2.77 -10.89
C PHE A 118 12.35 -1.76 -10.13
N LEU A 119 13.24 -2.24 -9.25
CA LEU A 119 14.17 -1.39 -8.50
C LEU A 119 15.16 -0.67 -9.41
N LEU A 120 15.69 -1.36 -10.43
CA LEU A 120 16.56 -0.74 -11.44
C LEU A 120 15.82 0.37 -12.19
N GLY A 121 14.60 0.12 -12.63
CA GLY A 121 13.75 1.13 -13.28
C GLY A 121 13.48 2.34 -12.38
N LEU A 122 13.20 2.11 -11.11
CA LEU A 122 12.95 3.16 -10.13
C LEU A 122 14.22 3.98 -9.86
N ILE A 123 15.38 3.35 -9.70
CA ILE A 123 16.67 4.02 -9.52
C ILE A 123 16.97 4.89 -10.75
N LEU A 124 16.78 4.37 -11.95
CA LEU A 124 16.99 5.11 -13.19
C LEU A 124 16.05 6.33 -13.28
N LEU A 125 14.79 6.17 -12.91
CA LEU A 125 13.82 7.28 -12.84
C LEU A 125 14.27 8.35 -11.84
N VAL A 126 14.71 7.96 -10.64
CA VAL A 126 15.22 8.89 -9.62
C VAL A 126 16.45 9.65 -10.15
N ILE A 127 17.35 8.96 -10.84
CA ILE A 127 18.54 9.59 -11.46
C ILE A 127 18.10 10.63 -12.49
N ILE A 128 17.18 10.30 -13.40
CA ILE A 128 16.65 11.23 -14.41
C ILE A 128 16.02 12.45 -13.74
N VAL A 129 15.21 12.25 -12.71
CA VAL A 129 14.58 13.33 -11.95
C VAL A 129 15.65 14.25 -11.32
N ILE A 130 16.66 13.69 -10.65
CA ILE A 130 17.75 14.48 -10.05
C ILE A 130 18.48 15.30 -11.11
N PHE A 131 18.83 14.71 -12.25
CA PHE A 131 19.50 15.45 -13.34
C PHE A 131 18.62 16.52 -13.95
N SER A 132 17.32 16.27 -14.13
CA SER A 132 16.36 17.22 -14.68
C SER A 132 16.17 18.46 -13.78
N PHE A 133 16.24 18.28 -12.46
CA PHE A 133 16.05 19.36 -11.48
C PHE A 133 17.34 20.06 -11.05
N LYS A 134 18.52 19.53 -11.36
CA LYS A 134 19.82 20.06 -10.92
C LYS A 134 20.13 21.47 -11.43
N GLY A 135 19.38 22.00 -12.41
CA GLY A 135 19.69 23.28 -13.09
C GLY A 135 18.93 24.52 -12.62
N LYS A 136 17.84 24.42 -11.86
CA LYS A 136 16.94 25.59 -11.74
C LYS A 136 16.48 26.06 -10.36
N TYR A 137 16.53 25.29 -9.28
CA TYR A 137 15.73 25.65 -8.09
C TYR A 137 16.34 25.46 -6.69
N LEU A 138 17.63 25.25 -6.53
CA LEU A 138 18.21 24.98 -5.19
C LEU A 138 18.34 26.20 -4.25
N ASN A 139 18.05 27.41 -4.69
CA ASN A 139 18.46 28.61 -3.92
C ASN A 139 17.35 29.41 -3.22
N LYS A 140 16.10 28.99 -3.18
CA LYS A 140 15.04 29.89 -2.64
C LYS A 140 14.07 29.36 -1.60
N TYR A 141 14.06 28.09 -1.26
CA TYR A 141 13.11 27.60 -0.26
C TYR A 141 13.83 26.98 0.95
N LYS A 142 13.70 27.67 2.09
CA LYS A 142 14.04 27.11 3.41
C LYS A 142 13.02 26.02 3.74
N TYR A 143 13.30 24.77 3.34
CA TYR A 143 12.43 23.63 3.64
C TYR A 143 12.47 23.33 5.15
N ASN A 144 11.30 23.10 5.71
CA ASN A 144 11.21 22.59 7.07
C ASN A 144 11.46 21.08 7.04
N TYR A 145 12.67 20.67 7.36
CA TYR A 145 13.13 19.28 7.27
C TYR A 145 12.33 18.31 8.12
N ASN A 146 11.67 18.78 9.19
CA ASN A 146 10.90 17.91 10.08
C ASN A 146 9.76 17.16 9.36
N TYR A 147 9.08 17.81 8.41
CA TYR A 147 8.02 17.16 7.63
C TYR A 147 8.57 16.16 6.62
N ILE A 148 9.77 16.37 6.13
CA ILE A 148 10.42 15.45 5.20
C ILE A 148 10.76 14.15 5.93
N TYR A 149 11.30 14.22 7.14
CA TYR A 149 11.57 13.04 7.96
C TYR A 149 10.29 12.26 8.28
N LEU A 150 9.18 12.95 8.58
CA LEU A 150 7.90 12.29 8.81
C LEU A 150 7.42 11.51 7.57
N ILE A 151 7.55 12.10 6.38
CA ILE A 151 7.19 11.44 5.12
C ILE A 151 8.06 10.19 4.90
N TYR A 152 9.37 10.28 5.11
CA TYR A 152 10.26 9.12 4.99
C TYR A 152 9.91 8.02 5.98
N LEU A 153 9.60 8.38 7.23
CA LEU A 153 9.20 7.41 8.25
C LEU A 153 7.92 6.68 7.85
N ILE A 154 6.92 7.40 7.34
CA ILE A 154 5.67 6.80 6.83
C ILE A 154 5.96 5.87 5.64
N LEU A 155 6.79 6.29 4.69
CA LEU A 155 7.15 5.48 3.53
C LEU A 155 7.89 4.20 3.92
N ILE A 156 8.80 4.28 4.89
CA ILE A 156 9.52 3.11 5.43
C ILE A 156 8.54 2.16 6.12
N ALA A 157 7.63 2.69 6.95
CA ALA A 157 6.62 1.88 7.64
C ALA A 157 5.68 1.16 6.65
N LEU A 158 5.20 1.87 5.61
CA LEU A 158 4.37 1.29 4.55
C LEU A 158 5.15 0.26 3.71
N GLY A 159 6.43 0.52 3.43
CA GLY A 159 7.30 -0.42 2.74
C GLY A 159 7.54 -1.69 3.54
N PHE A 160 7.72 -1.57 4.85
CA PHE A 160 7.88 -2.71 5.75
C PHE A 160 6.57 -3.52 5.86
N GLU A 161 5.43 -2.86 6.01
CA GLU A 161 4.10 -3.50 6.05
C GLU A 161 3.83 -4.26 4.76
N TRP A 162 4.08 -3.64 3.61
CA TRP A 162 3.96 -4.29 2.30
C TRP A 162 4.87 -5.52 2.19
N PHE A 163 6.14 -5.39 2.57
CA PHE A 163 7.11 -6.50 2.49
C PHE A 163 6.71 -7.65 3.41
N TYR A 164 6.23 -7.35 4.61
CA TYR A 164 5.87 -8.38 5.58
C TYR A 164 4.62 -9.16 5.18
N ASN A 165 3.58 -8.48 4.70
CA ASN A 165 2.29 -9.10 4.40
C ASN A 165 2.16 -9.60 2.95
N HIS A 166 2.52 -8.78 1.99
CA HIS A 166 2.27 -9.05 0.57
C HIS A 166 3.45 -8.64 -0.33
N PRO A 167 4.61 -9.28 -0.21
CA PRO A 167 5.84 -8.86 -0.91
C PRO A 167 5.85 -9.15 -2.42
N ALA A 168 4.77 -9.65 -3.01
CA ALA A 168 4.72 -9.88 -4.45
C ALA A 168 4.38 -8.60 -5.20
N LEU A 169 5.15 -8.32 -6.26
CA LEU A 169 4.79 -7.34 -7.28
C LEU A 169 3.94 -8.03 -8.35
N ARG A 170 2.73 -7.54 -8.56
CA ARG A 170 1.82 -7.97 -9.64
C ARG A 170 1.94 -7.07 -10.84
#